data_8a7eaa863bf8bc97280f152ad3a0035d
#
_entry.id   8a7eaa863bf8bc97280f152ad3a0035d
#
_cell.length_a   1.000
_cell.length_b   1.000
_cell.length_c   1.000
_cell.angle_alpha   90.00
_cell.angle_beta   90.00
_cell.angle_gamma   90.00
#
_symmetry.space_group_name_H-M   'P 1'
#
loop_
_entity.id
_entity.type
_entity.pdbx_description
1 polymer ?
#
loop_
_entity_poly.entity_id
_entity_poly.type
_entity_poly.pdbx_seq_one_letter_code
_entity_poly.pdbx_strand_id
1 'polypeptide(L)'
;IKAGKLQNTRDNGVKVSAHLMDEKDWTLQGTLDFINNQVDRTAGTIRARAVFPNPGLLIAPGQFGRIRIPGSEPHDAIMIPDSAILSDQSQKIVMTVKPDNSVVPKVIRPGPFIDGLRVVREGLSPDDVIVIDGLTRVRPDVKVTPKQGRIETTASN
;
A
#
# COMPACT_ATOMS: atom_id res chain seq x y z
N ILE A 1 8.75 -7.92 -14.21
CA ILE A 1 8.59 -6.59 -13.60
C ILE A 1 8.03 -5.69 -14.68
N LYS A 2 6.71 -5.47 -14.70
CA LYS A 2 6.13 -4.43 -15.56
C LYS A 2 6.52 -3.09 -14.97
N ALA A 3 7.38 -2.36 -15.67
CA ALA A 3 7.70 -0.97 -15.37
C ALA A 3 6.39 -0.18 -15.43
N GLY A 4 5.92 0.30 -14.26
CA GLY A 4 4.85 1.28 -14.21
C GLY A 4 5.28 2.49 -15.04
N LYS A 5 4.50 2.84 -16.05
CA LYS A 5 4.68 4.09 -16.78
C LYS A 5 4.55 5.23 -15.78
N LEU A 6 5.67 5.79 -15.35
CA LEU A 6 5.68 7.14 -14.80
C LEU A 6 5.12 8.03 -15.91
N GLN A 7 3.97 8.65 -15.66
CA GLN A 7 3.42 9.63 -16.60
C GLN A 7 4.49 10.66 -16.92
N ASN A 8 4.59 11.01 -18.21
CA ASN A 8 5.51 12.01 -18.71
C ASN A 8 5.40 13.30 -17.87
N THR A 9 6.39 13.55 -17.06
CA THR A 9 6.55 14.72 -16.19
C THR A 9 6.63 16.04 -16.95
N ARG A 10 6.42 16.05 -18.26
CA ARG A 10 6.67 17.23 -19.10
C ARG A 10 5.53 18.25 -19.13
N ASP A 11 4.28 17.85 -18.81
CA ASP A 11 3.14 18.78 -18.92
C ASP A 11 2.35 19.04 -17.62
N ASN A 12 2.42 18.14 -16.63
CA ASN A 12 1.81 18.35 -15.30
C ASN A 12 2.67 17.64 -14.26
N GLY A 13 3.60 18.33 -13.65
CA GLY A 13 4.52 17.76 -12.66
C GLY A 13 3.81 16.90 -11.61
N VAL A 14 4.45 15.81 -11.18
CA VAL A 14 3.90 14.90 -10.18
C VAL A 14 3.76 15.63 -8.85
N LYS A 15 2.56 15.66 -8.28
CA LYS A 15 2.34 16.24 -6.95
C LYS A 15 3.07 15.41 -5.90
N VAL A 16 3.81 16.09 -5.05
CA VAL A 16 4.60 15.48 -3.98
C VAL A 16 4.32 16.17 -2.66
N SER A 17 4.46 15.43 -1.57
CA SER A 17 4.36 15.97 -0.22
C SER A 17 5.73 15.87 0.45
N ALA A 18 6.06 16.85 1.28
CA ALA A 18 7.29 16.84 2.05
C ALA A 18 7.05 17.26 3.50
N HIS A 19 8.01 16.92 4.35
CA HIS A 19 8.14 17.44 5.70
C HIS A 19 9.62 17.66 6.04
N LEU A 20 9.91 18.58 6.92
CA LEU A 20 11.24 18.77 7.48
C LEU A 20 11.55 17.67 8.49
N MET A 21 12.82 17.47 8.80
CA MET A 21 13.24 16.36 9.68
C MET A 21 12.71 16.44 11.11
N ASP A 22 12.36 17.62 11.57
CA ASP A 22 11.78 17.95 12.87
C ASP A 22 10.25 17.90 12.90
N GLU A 23 9.61 17.76 11.73
CA GLU A 23 8.16 17.65 11.58
C GLU A 23 7.73 16.20 11.40
N LYS A 24 6.53 15.85 11.89
CA LYS A 24 5.93 14.53 11.71
C LYS A 24 4.94 14.50 10.55
N ASP A 25 4.32 15.62 10.26
CA ASP A 25 3.24 15.74 9.31
C ASP A 25 3.73 16.17 7.92
N TRP A 26 3.08 15.64 6.88
CA TRP A 26 3.38 15.95 5.47
C TRP A 26 2.72 17.28 5.05
N THR A 27 3.16 18.37 5.66
CA THR A 27 2.53 19.68 5.56
C THR A 27 2.85 20.40 4.26
N LEU A 28 4.02 20.13 3.68
CA LEU A 28 4.48 20.81 2.48
C LEU A 28 3.97 20.08 1.22
N GLN A 29 3.29 20.83 0.34
CA GLN A 29 2.81 20.34 -0.94
C GLN A 29 3.61 21.01 -2.06
N GLY A 30 4.10 20.20 -2.99
CA GLY A 30 4.92 20.67 -4.09
C GLY A 30 4.73 19.88 -5.36
N THR A 31 5.56 20.18 -6.33
CA THR A 31 5.55 19.54 -7.64
C THR A 31 6.95 19.08 -7.99
N LEU A 32 7.08 17.81 -8.32
CA LEU A 32 8.30 17.22 -8.84
C LEU A 32 8.43 17.59 -10.33
N ASP A 33 9.45 18.35 -10.68
CA ASP A 33 9.64 18.83 -12.05
C ASP A 33 10.83 18.19 -12.76
N PHE A 34 11.70 17.51 -12.02
CA PHE A 34 12.85 16.83 -12.61
C PHE A 34 13.23 15.56 -11.85
N ILE A 35 13.50 14.48 -12.58
CA ILE A 35 14.15 13.27 -12.08
C ILE A 35 15.26 12.90 -13.05
N ASN A 36 16.48 12.74 -12.54
CA ASN A 36 17.59 12.24 -13.35
C ASN A 36 17.32 10.77 -13.72
N ASN A 37 17.61 10.41 -14.97
CA ASN A 37 17.50 9.04 -15.46
C ASN A 37 18.77 8.19 -15.16
N GLN A 38 19.78 8.79 -14.56
CA GLN A 38 21.03 8.12 -14.20
C GLN A 38 21.15 7.99 -12.68
N VAL A 39 21.48 6.77 -12.24
CA VAL A 39 21.85 6.47 -10.86
C VAL A 39 23.32 6.78 -10.68
N ASP A 40 23.67 7.57 -9.68
CA ASP A 40 25.04 7.68 -9.20
C ASP A 40 25.43 6.34 -8.57
N ARG A 41 26.27 5.59 -9.27
CA ARG A 41 26.67 4.24 -8.85
C ARG A 41 27.54 4.22 -7.60
N THR A 42 28.21 5.32 -7.30
CA THR A 42 29.09 5.44 -6.13
C THR A 42 28.28 5.65 -4.87
N ALA A 43 27.25 6.52 -4.93
CA ALA A 43 26.40 6.85 -3.80
C ALA A 43 25.09 6.04 -3.77
N GLY A 44 24.75 5.32 -4.85
CA GLY A 44 23.45 4.62 -4.98
C GLY A 44 22.25 5.57 -5.02
N THR A 45 22.46 6.83 -5.42
CA THR A 45 21.43 7.88 -5.36
C THR A 45 20.96 8.31 -6.74
N ILE A 46 19.75 8.85 -6.79
CA ILE A 46 19.18 9.52 -7.96
C ILE A 46 18.91 10.97 -7.59
N ARG A 47 19.27 11.91 -8.48
CA ARG A 47 18.92 13.31 -8.31
C ARG A 47 17.50 13.58 -8.80
N ALA A 48 16.70 14.21 -7.94
CA ALA A 48 15.38 14.71 -8.28
C ALA A 48 15.24 16.15 -7.79
N ARG A 49 14.35 16.91 -8.41
CA ARG A 49 14.02 18.28 -8.00
C ARG A 49 12.51 18.43 -7.89
N ALA A 50 12.08 19.02 -6.78
CA ALA A 50 10.70 19.39 -6.57
C ALA A 50 10.63 20.85 -6.12
N VAL A 51 9.57 21.54 -6.50
CA VAL A 51 9.32 22.94 -6.17
C VAL A 51 8.20 22.99 -5.14
N PHE A 52 8.46 23.69 -4.04
CA PHE A 52 7.50 23.91 -2.95
C PHE A 52 7.30 25.42 -2.75
N PRO A 53 6.05 25.88 -2.58
CA PRO A 53 5.80 27.27 -2.15
C PRO A 53 6.39 27.51 -0.75
N ASN A 54 7.06 28.63 -0.57
CA ASN A 54 7.63 29.03 0.73
C ASN A 54 7.26 30.49 1.06
N PRO A 55 5.96 30.82 1.18
CA PRO A 55 5.51 32.22 1.34
C PRO A 55 5.96 32.83 2.66
N GLY A 56 6.15 32.02 3.70
CA GLY A 56 6.62 32.49 5.02
C GLY A 56 8.12 32.46 5.20
N LEU A 57 8.91 32.09 4.18
CA LEU A 57 10.37 31.92 4.25
C LEU A 57 10.83 31.02 5.41
N LEU A 58 9.97 30.09 5.83
CA LEU A 58 10.23 29.17 6.93
C LEU A 58 11.27 28.10 6.55
N ILE A 59 11.36 27.76 5.26
CA ILE A 59 12.31 26.78 4.76
C ILE A 59 13.57 27.51 4.31
N ALA A 60 14.67 27.21 4.97
CA ALA A 60 15.98 27.79 4.67
C ALA A 60 16.86 26.81 3.86
N PRO A 61 17.77 27.31 3.01
CA PRO A 61 18.74 26.49 2.33
C PRO A 61 19.61 25.69 3.30
N GLY A 62 19.87 24.42 2.97
CA GLY A 62 20.67 23.51 3.79
C GLY A 62 19.87 22.66 4.76
N GLN A 63 18.57 22.86 4.89
CA GLN A 63 17.71 21.99 5.69
C GLN A 63 17.49 20.65 4.99
N PHE A 64 17.34 19.59 5.81
CA PHE A 64 16.99 18.26 5.35
C PHE A 64 15.49 18.01 5.52
N GLY A 65 14.92 17.25 4.60
CA GLY A 65 13.51 16.85 4.63
C GLY A 65 13.31 15.50 3.98
N ARG A 66 12.10 14.97 4.12
CA ARG A 66 11.65 13.78 3.42
C ARG A 66 10.60 14.16 2.40
N ILE A 67 10.65 13.55 1.23
CA ILE A 67 9.68 13.76 0.16
C ILE A 67 8.96 12.44 -0.11
N ARG A 68 7.64 12.48 -0.15
CA ARG A 68 6.78 11.39 -0.58
C ARG A 68 6.39 11.62 -2.03
N ILE A 69 6.78 10.69 -2.88
CA ILE A 69 6.46 10.70 -4.31
C ILE A 69 5.46 9.56 -4.54
N PRO A 70 4.28 9.80 -5.13
CA PRO A 70 3.36 8.73 -5.47
C PRO A 70 4.00 7.83 -6.53
N GLY A 71 4.06 6.53 -6.25
CA GLY A 71 4.72 5.54 -7.13
C GLY A 71 3.83 5.04 -8.27
N SER A 72 2.51 5.23 -8.17
CA SER A 72 1.52 4.82 -9.16
C SER A 72 0.25 5.65 -8.98
N GLU A 73 -0.60 5.64 -10.01
CA GLU A 73 -1.96 6.14 -9.86
C GLU A 73 -2.73 5.34 -8.81
N PRO A 74 -3.67 5.98 -8.07
CA PRO A 74 -4.59 5.26 -7.21
C PRO A 74 -5.29 4.15 -8.00
N HIS A 75 -5.31 2.96 -7.47
CA HIS A 75 -6.00 1.82 -8.05
C HIS A 75 -6.75 1.07 -6.96
N ASP A 76 -7.85 0.45 -7.34
CA ASP A 76 -8.61 -0.38 -6.41
C ASP A 76 -7.76 -1.57 -5.97
N ALA A 77 -7.73 -1.82 -4.68
CA ALA A 77 -7.01 -2.92 -4.07
C ALA A 77 -7.88 -3.66 -3.07
N ILE A 78 -7.78 -4.98 -3.08
CA ILE A 78 -8.42 -5.80 -2.05
C ILE A 78 -7.58 -5.67 -0.79
N MET A 79 -8.21 -5.26 0.30
CA MET A 79 -7.58 -5.10 1.60
C MET A 79 -8.30 -5.98 2.64
N ILE A 80 -7.54 -6.73 3.40
CA ILE A 80 -8.05 -7.67 4.40
C ILE A 80 -7.32 -7.49 5.75
N PRO A 81 -7.93 -7.87 6.87
CA PRO A 81 -7.23 -7.92 8.15
C PRO A 81 -6.03 -8.87 8.08
N ASP A 82 -4.90 -8.46 8.64
CA ASP A 82 -3.69 -9.31 8.66
C ASP A 82 -3.93 -10.62 9.43
N SER A 83 -4.84 -10.61 10.41
CA SER A 83 -5.29 -11.78 11.16
C SER A 83 -5.99 -12.86 10.32
N ALA A 84 -6.54 -12.49 9.14
CA ALA A 84 -7.16 -13.43 8.22
C ALA A 84 -6.14 -14.20 7.37
N ILE A 85 -4.87 -13.83 7.40
CA ILE A 85 -3.81 -14.44 6.61
C ILE A 85 -3.14 -15.53 7.43
N LEU A 86 -3.22 -16.74 6.92
CA LEU A 86 -2.55 -17.89 7.49
C LEU A 86 -1.23 -18.18 6.74
N SER A 87 -0.30 -18.82 7.45
CA SER A 87 0.93 -19.33 6.84
C SER A 87 0.81 -20.83 6.70
N ASP A 88 0.93 -21.31 5.47
CA ASP A 88 1.02 -22.72 5.18
C ASP A 88 2.36 -23.00 4.51
N GLN A 89 3.26 -23.60 5.27
CA GLN A 89 4.67 -23.81 4.86
C GLN A 89 5.31 -22.52 4.33
N SER A 90 5.53 -22.43 3.03
CA SER A 90 6.15 -21.27 2.36
C SER A 90 5.13 -20.31 1.72
N GLN A 91 3.82 -20.60 1.83
CA GLN A 91 2.77 -19.83 1.18
C GLN A 91 1.91 -19.09 2.19
N LYS A 92 1.34 -17.97 1.74
CA LYS A 92 0.30 -17.25 2.48
C LYS A 92 -1.05 -17.61 1.89
N ILE A 93 -1.97 -17.97 2.76
CA ILE A 93 -3.31 -18.42 2.37
C ILE A 93 -4.38 -17.64 3.14
N VAL A 94 -5.55 -17.56 2.56
CA VAL A 94 -6.78 -17.06 3.17
C VAL A 94 -7.86 -18.10 3.01
N MET A 95 -8.64 -18.34 4.06
CA MET A 95 -9.79 -19.22 4.00
C MET A 95 -10.97 -18.50 3.35
N THR A 96 -11.44 -19.02 2.22
CA THR A 96 -12.61 -18.49 1.50
C THR A 96 -13.79 -19.42 1.66
N VAL A 97 -15.00 -18.87 1.67
CA VAL A 97 -16.26 -19.61 1.78
C VAL A 97 -16.93 -19.64 0.41
N LYS A 98 -17.18 -20.83 -0.10
CA LYS A 98 -17.91 -21.03 -1.35
C LYS A 98 -19.43 -20.84 -1.17
N PRO A 99 -20.20 -20.72 -2.27
CA PRO A 99 -21.66 -20.62 -2.19
C PRO A 99 -22.37 -21.83 -1.52
N ASP A 100 -21.73 -22.98 -1.50
CA ASP A 100 -22.20 -24.20 -0.82
C ASP A 100 -21.82 -24.25 0.68
N ASN A 101 -21.27 -23.14 1.20
CA ASN A 101 -20.75 -22.97 2.55
C ASN A 101 -19.52 -23.86 2.89
N SER A 102 -18.89 -24.44 1.91
CA SER A 102 -17.61 -25.14 2.13
C SER A 102 -16.46 -24.13 2.19
N VAL A 103 -15.48 -24.41 3.04
CA VAL A 103 -14.29 -23.56 3.20
C VAL A 103 -13.14 -24.11 2.37
N VAL A 104 -12.49 -23.23 1.62
CA VAL A 104 -11.36 -23.59 0.76
C VAL A 104 -10.20 -22.61 0.98
N PRO A 105 -8.97 -23.09 1.14
CA PRO A 105 -7.80 -22.23 1.19
C PRO A 105 -7.51 -21.67 -0.20
N LYS A 106 -7.29 -20.35 -0.28
CA LYS A 106 -6.76 -19.67 -1.47
C LYS A 106 -5.38 -19.13 -1.18
N VAL A 107 -4.43 -19.46 -2.03
CA VAL A 107 -3.08 -18.89 -1.97
C VAL A 107 -3.13 -17.44 -2.40
N ILE A 108 -2.52 -16.57 -1.60
CA ILE A 108 -2.47 -15.15 -1.87
C ILE A 108 -1.04 -14.63 -1.93
N ARG A 109 -0.88 -13.51 -2.59
CA ARG A 109 0.34 -12.71 -2.56
C ARG A 109 0.10 -11.43 -1.78
N PRO A 110 0.53 -11.36 -0.50
CA PRO A 110 0.33 -10.17 0.31
C PRO A 110 1.20 -9.00 -0.19
N GLY A 111 0.67 -7.80 -0.05
CA GLY A 111 1.32 -6.53 -0.31
C GLY A 111 1.66 -5.78 0.97
N PRO A 112 1.76 -4.44 0.92
CA PRO A 112 2.03 -3.60 2.09
C PRO A 112 0.86 -3.63 3.08
N PHE A 113 1.19 -3.25 4.33
CA PHE A 113 0.21 -3.01 5.38
C PHE A 113 -0.13 -1.52 5.39
N ILE A 114 -1.41 -1.17 5.29
CA ILE A 114 -1.90 0.21 5.19
C ILE A 114 -3.17 0.33 6.04
N ASP A 115 -3.24 1.31 6.92
CA ASP A 115 -4.41 1.65 7.74
C ASP A 115 -5.04 0.46 8.48
N GLY A 116 -4.19 -0.40 9.06
CA GLY A 116 -4.64 -1.57 9.81
C GLY A 116 -4.99 -2.79 8.95
N LEU A 117 -4.87 -2.70 7.63
CA LEU A 117 -5.20 -3.77 6.69
C LEU A 117 -4.00 -4.16 5.82
N ARG A 118 -4.01 -5.38 5.34
CA ARG A 118 -3.03 -5.91 4.38
C ARG A 118 -3.59 -5.85 2.97
N VAL A 119 -2.88 -5.21 2.06
CA VAL A 119 -3.20 -5.27 0.63
C VAL A 119 -2.94 -6.69 0.11
N VAL A 120 -3.86 -7.20 -0.70
CA VAL A 120 -3.68 -8.47 -1.43
C VAL A 120 -3.45 -8.14 -2.90
N ARG A 121 -2.28 -8.51 -3.40
CA ARG A 121 -1.90 -8.24 -4.79
C ARG A 121 -2.48 -9.24 -5.77
N GLU A 122 -2.57 -10.50 -5.35
CA GLU A 122 -3.01 -11.63 -6.19
C GLU A 122 -3.67 -12.70 -5.32
N GLY A 123 -4.59 -13.47 -5.90
CA GLY A 123 -5.18 -14.64 -5.27
C GLY A 123 -6.59 -14.44 -4.71
N LEU A 124 -7.10 -13.21 -4.61
CA LEU A 124 -8.48 -12.93 -4.23
C LEU A 124 -9.21 -12.15 -5.33
N SER A 125 -10.50 -12.34 -5.39
CA SER A 125 -11.44 -11.56 -6.21
C SER A 125 -12.34 -10.72 -5.31
N PRO A 126 -12.93 -9.60 -5.81
CA PRO A 126 -13.82 -8.76 -5.02
C PRO A 126 -15.06 -9.49 -4.47
N ASP A 127 -15.51 -10.54 -5.16
CA ASP A 127 -16.68 -11.34 -4.78
C ASP A 127 -16.36 -12.48 -3.80
N ASP A 128 -15.08 -12.66 -3.45
CA ASP A 128 -14.70 -13.72 -2.50
C ASP A 128 -15.14 -13.39 -1.08
N VAL A 129 -15.84 -14.33 -0.46
CA VAL A 129 -16.17 -14.28 0.97
C VAL A 129 -15.02 -14.90 1.74
N ILE A 130 -14.37 -14.14 2.61
CA ILE A 130 -13.24 -14.60 3.41
C ILE A 130 -13.61 -14.81 4.87
N VAL A 131 -12.94 -15.73 5.53
CA VAL A 131 -13.07 -15.94 6.97
C VAL A 131 -12.12 -14.98 7.69
N ILE A 132 -12.66 -14.05 8.48
CA ILE A 132 -11.87 -13.07 9.25
C ILE A 132 -11.75 -13.43 10.73
N ASP A 133 -12.65 -14.26 11.24
CA ASP A 133 -12.68 -14.70 12.64
C ASP A 133 -12.98 -16.20 12.72
N GLY A 134 -12.60 -16.83 13.84
CA GLY A 134 -12.82 -18.27 14.07
C GLY A 134 -11.88 -19.19 13.29
N LEU A 135 -10.80 -18.70 12.72
CA LEU A 135 -9.86 -19.45 11.89
C LEU A 135 -9.30 -20.72 12.54
N THR A 136 -9.18 -20.73 13.87
CA THR A 136 -8.72 -21.91 14.63
C THR A 136 -9.70 -23.09 14.60
N ARG A 137 -10.96 -22.83 14.30
CA ARG A 137 -12.05 -23.83 14.24
C ARG A 137 -12.35 -24.28 12.81
N VAL A 138 -11.86 -23.56 11.83
CA VAL A 138 -12.14 -23.80 10.41
C VAL A 138 -11.05 -24.71 9.84
N ARG A 139 -11.48 -25.75 9.12
CA ARG A 139 -10.61 -26.65 8.36
C ARG A 139 -11.04 -26.67 6.90
N PRO A 140 -10.13 -26.96 5.97
CA PRO A 140 -10.50 -27.18 4.57
C PRO A 140 -11.61 -28.23 4.43
N ASP A 141 -12.51 -28.01 3.48
CA ASP A 141 -13.65 -28.88 3.11
C ASP A 141 -14.73 -29.07 4.19
N VAL A 142 -14.69 -28.30 5.27
CA VAL A 142 -15.76 -28.30 6.28
C VAL A 142 -16.83 -27.27 5.89
N LYS A 143 -18.10 -27.62 6.06
CA LYS A 143 -19.22 -26.69 5.92
C LYS A 143 -19.32 -25.82 7.16
N VAL A 144 -19.44 -24.53 6.93
CA VAL A 144 -19.60 -23.53 7.98
C VAL A 144 -20.93 -22.78 7.85
N THR A 145 -21.41 -22.21 8.93
CA THR A 145 -22.52 -21.25 8.89
C THR A 145 -21.94 -19.85 8.99
N PRO A 146 -21.74 -19.14 7.87
CA PRO A 146 -21.10 -17.85 7.89
C PRO A 146 -22.01 -16.82 8.58
N LYS A 147 -21.41 -15.99 9.45
CA LYS A 147 -22.03 -14.77 9.93
C LYS A 147 -21.31 -13.61 9.27
N GLN A 148 -22.07 -12.65 8.77
CA GLN A 148 -21.49 -11.47 8.17
C GLN A 148 -20.76 -10.64 9.24
N GLY A 149 -19.45 -10.50 9.09
CA GLY A 149 -18.61 -9.65 9.93
C GLY A 149 -18.36 -8.30 9.25
N ARG A 150 -17.91 -7.32 10.03
CA ARG A 150 -17.48 -6.02 9.52
C ARG A 150 -15.97 -5.91 9.69
N ILE A 151 -15.30 -5.49 8.62
CA ILE A 151 -13.87 -5.15 8.67
C ILE A 151 -13.78 -3.69 9.11
N GLU A 152 -13.12 -3.45 10.25
CA GLU A 152 -12.87 -2.09 10.75
C GLU A 152 -11.48 -1.66 10.27
N THR A 153 -11.43 -0.48 9.66
CA THR A 153 -10.16 0.18 9.35
C THR A 153 -9.72 0.97 10.57
N THR A 154 -8.57 0.66 11.11
CA THR A 154 -7.94 1.50 12.12
C THR A 154 -7.21 2.61 11.40
N ALA A 155 -7.90 3.69 11.08
CA ALA A 155 -7.24 4.89 10.60
C ALA A 155 -6.23 5.32 11.66
N SER A 156 -4.95 5.26 11.32
CA SER A 156 -3.88 5.80 12.17
C SER A 156 -4.01 7.31 12.15
N ASN A 157 -4.36 7.85 13.31
CA ASN A 157 -4.46 9.29 13.57
C ASN A 157 -3.05 9.89 13.58
#